data_bbd798e6b84553d4809e8492c9acd9b8
#
_entry.id   bbd798e6b84553d4809e8492c9acd9b8
#
_cell.length_a   1.000
_cell.length_b   1.000
_cell.length_c   1.000
_cell.angle_alpha   90.00
_cell.angle_beta   90.00
_cell.angle_gamma   90.00
#
_symmetry.space_group_name_H-M   'P 1'
#
loop_
_entity.id
_entity.type
_entity.pdbx_description
1 polymer ?
#
loop_
_entity_poly.entity_id
_entity_poly.type
_entity_poly.pdbx_seq_one_letter_code
_entity_poly.pdbx_strand_id
1 'polypeptide(L)'
;MKKLYPFVLINIFISSIIAIRFFLVPEASFHWSAMVFSIFAVLGHFFSAYLLLLIICTPLLLLKQFIRNIILAILFSFFQIGLYIDTIVFEQYRFHINQSVLSMVFSGQIVDFSMLTYLLMLVLIVISFCAEYFILYFVNNKLVLSQKKSKIILLSTIFLFSSFLISHVVHMIAFYYAYSPIMAVKEYIPLYRPFTSKKIMSFFDVNGQRKVVYNKNNSNANVYYPKNPLVINPDNNKPKNIIFIVLDSWRYDTFSEEISPNTFRFVKQNNGVVFDKHYSTGNATRTGIFGLFYGIPGTYWDAFLRNSIPSLFITTLQKENYNIGIFTSAKVSAPEFDRTVFVTIKNLRISSKDGSASSRDKQITDDWLAWYKTRDASKPTFSFLFYDAPHAYDFPADSLVKFKPIGDLNYMTLNNDTDPLPIFNRYKQSVYYDDSLLQNVYDELVKSNSLEDTIVVITGDHSQEMNDNKLGFWGHNGNYTDAQTKVPFIIIGGKELEKIKGNSRKLTSHEDVVPTLMKHYLYVKNDISDYSTGYDLFSSIVDRNWLLMSNYSSYAVKTSSDIYLVNRLGISHHMDLHNREINETPNYQYIYEAMNHMRYFFQPEKNSLSNKLD
;
A
#
# COMPACT_ATOMS: atom_id res chain seq x y z
N MET A 1 23.30 -14.18 -34.40
CA MET A 1 23.06 -12.94 -33.66
C MET A 1 22.96 -11.69 -34.54
N LYS A 2 23.90 -11.39 -35.44
CA LYS A 2 23.90 -10.13 -36.25
C LYS A 2 22.59 -9.84 -37.01
N LYS A 3 21.84 -10.85 -37.46
CA LYS A 3 20.54 -10.66 -38.16
C LYS A 3 19.34 -10.69 -37.23
N LEU A 4 19.44 -11.26 -36.04
CA LEU A 4 18.34 -11.30 -35.08
C LEU A 4 18.13 -9.95 -34.38
N TYR A 5 19.20 -9.20 -34.16
CA TYR A 5 19.15 -7.94 -33.47
C TYR A 5 18.28 -6.86 -34.16
N PRO A 6 18.35 -6.65 -35.50
CA PRO A 6 17.42 -5.75 -36.19
C PRO A 6 15.95 -6.13 -36.02
N PHE A 7 15.63 -7.43 -35.97
CA PHE A 7 14.29 -7.92 -35.68
C PHE A 7 13.82 -7.47 -34.29
N VAL A 8 14.69 -7.63 -33.28
CA VAL A 8 14.41 -7.16 -31.90
C VAL A 8 14.19 -5.65 -31.86
N LEU A 9 15.00 -4.85 -32.57
CA LEU A 9 14.81 -3.39 -32.63
C LEU A 9 13.44 -3.00 -33.21
N ILE A 10 12.98 -3.68 -34.26
CA ILE A 10 11.66 -3.46 -34.84
C ILE A 10 10.58 -3.74 -33.79
N ASN A 11 10.71 -4.84 -33.07
CA ASN A 11 9.75 -5.23 -32.05
C ASN A 11 9.72 -4.27 -30.84
N ILE A 12 10.86 -3.72 -30.43
CA ILE A 12 10.90 -2.65 -29.42
C ILE A 12 10.04 -1.45 -29.87
N PHE A 13 10.14 -1.06 -31.14
CA PHE A 13 9.34 0.03 -31.71
C PHE A 13 7.85 -0.33 -31.74
N ILE A 14 7.48 -1.53 -32.17
CA ILE A 14 6.08 -1.98 -32.20
C ILE A 14 5.49 -1.95 -30.80
N SER A 15 6.16 -2.54 -29.82
CA SER A 15 5.72 -2.52 -28.42
C SER A 15 5.61 -1.11 -27.86
N SER A 16 6.55 -0.22 -28.22
CA SER A 16 6.48 1.18 -27.77
C SER A 16 5.27 1.91 -28.36
N ILE A 17 4.89 1.62 -29.60
CA ILE A 17 3.69 2.18 -30.23
C ILE A 17 2.43 1.63 -29.52
N ILE A 18 2.35 0.33 -29.28
CA ILE A 18 1.23 -0.29 -28.55
C ILE A 18 1.10 0.35 -27.17
N ALA A 19 2.22 0.55 -26.46
CA ALA A 19 2.23 1.12 -25.11
C ALA A 19 1.75 2.58 -25.05
N ILE A 20 1.69 3.32 -26.17
CA ILE A 20 1.09 4.66 -26.19
C ILE A 20 -0.36 4.62 -25.68
N ARG A 21 -1.09 3.52 -25.92
CA ARG A 21 -2.48 3.37 -25.48
C ARG A 21 -2.62 3.46 -23.95
N PHE A 22 -1.63 3.04 -23.16
CA PHE A 22 -1.67 3.22 -21.72
C PHE A 22 -1.76 4.69 -21.28
N PHE A 23 -1.27 5.61 -22.09
CA PHE A 23 -1.24 7.04 -21.83
C PHE A 23 -2.42 7.81 -22.45
N LEU A 24 -3.30 7.12 -23.20
CA LEU A 24 -4.47 7.73 -23.84
C LEU A 24 -5.76 7.59 -23.02
N VAL A 25 -5.67 7.09 -21.78
CA VAL A 25 -6.83 6.99 -20.91
C VAL A 25 -7.35 8.39 -20.53
N PRO A 26 -8.69 8.60 -20.42
CA PRO A 26 -9.28 9.93 -20.26
C PRO A 26 -8.76 10.74 -19.08
N GLU A 27 -8.36 10.06 -18.01
CA GLU A 27 -7.86 10.67 -16.78
C GLU A 27 -6.36 11.00 -16.81
N ALA A 28 -5.67 10.62 -17.88
CA ALA A 28 -4.24 10.87 -18.06
C ALA A 28 -3.95 12.30 -18.49
N SER A 29 -4.07 13.26 -17.57
CA SER A 29 -3.56 14.61 -17.80
C SER A 29 -2.09 14.68 -17.37
N PHE A 30 -1.18 14.53 -18.32
CA PHE A 30 0.25 14.55 -18.01
C PHE A 30 0.83 15.97 -18.11
N HIS A 31 1.55 16.36 -17.08
CA HIS A 31 2.46 17.49 -17.17
C HIS A 31 3.52 17.23 -18.27
N TRP A 32 3.98 18.26 -18.96
CA TRP A 32 4.93 18.12 -20.07
C TRP A 32 6.19 17.30 -19.68
N SER A 33 6.69 17.43 -18.45
CA SER A 33 7.85 16.66 -17.97
C SER A 33 7.57 15.16 -17.89
N ALA A 34 6.33 14.77 -17.53
CA ALA A 34 5.91 13.37 -17.53
C ALA A 34 5.80 12.82 -18.96
N MET A 35 5.30 13.63 -19.91
CA MET A 35 5.25 13.24 -21.32
C MET A 35 6.64 12.98 -21.90
N VAL A 36 7.59 13.89 -21.66
CA VAL A 36 8.98 13.70 -22.08
C VAL A 36 9.62 12.49 -21.40
N PHE A 37 9.41 12.35 -20.10
CA PHE A 37 9.94 11.22 -19.32
C PHE A 37 9.36 9.89 -19.79
N SER A 38 8.07 9.82 -20.13
CA SER A 38 7.41 8.58 -20.58
C SER A 38 8.02 8.01 -21.86
N ILE A 39 8.52 8.87 -22.76
CA ILE A 39 9.23 8.41 -23.96
C ILE A 39 10.49 7.60 -23.59
N PHE A 40 11.32 8.15 -22.69
CA PHE A 40 12.53 7.45 -22.23
C PHE A 40 12.17 6.20 -21.41
N ALA A 41 11.12 6.29 -20.58
CA ALA A 41 10.68 5.17 -19.75
C ALA A 41 10.18 3.99 -20.59
N VAL A 42 9.32 4.23 -21.58
CA VAL A 42 8.79 3.21 -22.48
C VAL A 42 9.90 2.58 -23.32
N LEU A 43 10.73 3.40 -23.99
CA LEU A 43 11.81 2.90 -24.83
C LEU A 43 12.85 2.12 -24.04
N GLY A 44 13.27 2.64 -22.88
CA GLY A 44 14.24 1.97 -22.01
C GLY A 44 13.69 0.68 -21.39
N HIS A 45 12.42 0.67 -21.03
CA HIS A 45 11.76 -0.52 -20.49
C HIS A 45 11.69 -1.64 -21.52
N PHE A 46 11.12 -1.38 -22.72
CA PHE A 46 11.06 -2.40 -23.75
C PHE A 46 12.43 -2.82 -24.26
N PHE A 47 13.42 -1.93 -24.29
CA PHE A 47 14.79 -2.30 -24.57
C PHE A 47 15.30 -3.36 -23.59
N SER A 48 15.13 -3.15 -22.29
CA SER A 48 15.56 -4.11 -21.26
C SER A 48 14.77 -5.44 -21.33
N ALA A 49 13.45 -5.38 -21.57
CA ALA A 49 12.59 -6.55 -21.69
C ALA A 49 12.98 -7.42 -22.90
N TYR A 50 13.18 -6.79 -24.06
CA TYR A 50 13.60 -7.51 -25.27
C TYR A 50 15.05 -7.98 -25.24
N LEU A 51 15.93 -7.28 -24.52
CA LEU A 51 17.29 -7.76 -24.28
C LEU A 51 17.27 -9.06 -23.46
N LEU A 52 16.44 -9.13 -22.43
CA LEU A 52 16.23 -10.35 -21.65
C LEU A 52 15.65 -11.47 -22.53
N LEU A 53 14.63 -11.17 -23.32
CA LEU A 53 14.02 -12.13 -24.24
C LEU A 53 15.03 -12.64 -25.26
N LEU A 54 15.90 -11.78 -25.79
CA LEU A 54 16.97 -12.17 -26.71
C LEU A 54 17.96 -13.14 -26.05
N ILE A 55 18.31 -12.91 -24.78
CA ILE A 55 19.18 -13.83 -24.01
C ILE A 55 18.51 -15.18 -23.88
N ILE A 56 17.23 -15.23 -23.50
CA ILE A 56 16.44 -16.47 -23.36
C ILE A 56 16.33 -17.20 -24.69
N CYS A 57 16.18 -16.49 -25.82
CA CYS A 57 16.10 -17.06 -27.15
C CYS A 57 17.45 -17.48 -27.75
N THR A 58 18.57 -17.22 -27.08
CA THR A 58 19.91 -17.57 -27.60
C THR A 58 20.07 -19.06 -27.97
N PRO A 59 19.54 -20.04 -27.20
CA PRO A 59 19.61 -21.47 -27.59
C PRO A 59 18.92 -21.79 -28.92
N LEU A 60 17.93 -21.00 -29.33
CA LEU A 60 17.23 -21.19 -30.61
C LEU A 60 18.16 -20.97 -31.83
N LEU A 61 19.29 -20.32 -31.64
CA LEU A 61 20.31 -20.14 -32.70
C LEU A 61 20.90 -21.46 -33.18
N LEU A 62 20.79 -22.54 -32.40
CA LEU A 62 21.22 -23.88 -32.76
C LEU A 62 20.27 -24.57 -33.74
N LEU A 63 19.04 -24.07 -33.86
CA LEU A 63 18.02 -24.67 -34.72
C LEU A 63 18.17 -24.22 -36.18
N LYS A 64 17.64 -25.06 -37.10
CA LYS A 64 17.52 -24.68 -38.53
C LYS A 64 16.71 -23.38 -38.64
N GLN A 65 17.11 -22.53 -39.59
CA GLN A 65 16.53 -21.17 -39.74
C GLN A 65 14.99 -21.19 -39.84
N PHE A 66 14.41 -22.15 -40.57
CA PHE A 66 12.96 -22.27 -40.72
C PHE A 66 12.26 -22.48 -39.36
N ILE A 67 12.72 -23.48 -38.59
CA ILE A 67 12.14 -23.83 -37.28
C ILE A 67 12.33 -22.67 -36.31
N ARG A 68 13.53 -22.09 -36.26
CA ARG A 68 13.83 -20.92 -35.43
C ARG A 68 12.91 -19.75 -35.74
N ASN A 69 12.67 -19.46 -37.01
CA ASN A 69 11.79 -18.34 -37.40
C ASN A 69 10.34 -18.58 -36.94
N ILE A 70 9.83 -19.79 -37.02
CA ILE A 70 8.49 -20.14 -36.54
C ILE A 70 8.41 -19.91 -35.03
N ILE A 71 9.35 -20.46 -34.25
CA ILE A 71 9.35 -20.32 -32.79
C ILE A 71 9.46 -18.86 -32.38
N LEU A 72 10.36 -18.11 -32.98
CA LEU A 72 10.52 -16.67 -32.70
C LEU A 72 9.25 -15.89 -33.08
N ALA A 73 8.63 -16.18 -34.24
CA ALA A 73 7.38 -15.52 -34.63
C ALA A 73 6.26 -15.79 -33.61
N ILE A 74 6.13 -17.03 -33.12
CA ILE A 74 5.16 -17.39 -32.07
C ILE A 74 5.44 -16.63 -30.78
N LEU A 75 6.67 -16.65 -30.28
CA LEU A 75 7.03 -16.00 -29.00
C LEU A 75 6.83 -14.49 -29.04
N PHE A 76 7.26 -13.84 -30.13
CA PHE A 76 7.14 -12.38 -30.25
C PHE A 76 5.68 -11.95 -30.52
N SER A 77 4.90 -12.74 -31.30
CA SER A 77 3.46 -12.52 -31.45
C SER A 77 2.73 -12.63 -30.12
N PHE A 78 3.04 -13.64 -29.32
CA PHE A 78 2.45 -13.81 -28.00
C PHE A 78 2.74 -12.60 -27.10
N PHE A 79 3.98 -12.09 -27.12
CA PHE A 79 4.35 -10.88 -26.36
C PHE A 79 3.58 -9.65 -26.83
N GLN A 80 3.46 -9.41 -28.15
CA GLN A 80 2.74 -8.27 -28.72
C GLN A 80 1.24 -8.34 -28.43
N ILE A 81 0.63 -9.52 -28.58
CA ILE A 81 -0.79 -9.74 -28.28
C ILE A 81 -1.05 -9.55 -26.78
N GLY A 82 -0.21 -10.13 -25.91
CA GLY A 82 -0.32 -9.95 -24.47
C GLY A 82 -0.27 -8.48 -24.07
N LEU A 83 0.67 -7.72 -24.64
CA LEU A 83 0.79 -6.28 -24.41
C LEU A 83 -0.45 -5.53 -24.93
N TYR A 84 -0.96 -5.88 -26.09
CA TYR A 84 -2.17 -5.25 -26.64
C TYR A 84 -3.41 -5.51 -25.76
N ILE A 85 -3.61 -6.75 -25.33
CA ILE A 85 -4.71 -7.10 -24.43
C ILE A 85 -4.55 -6.37 -23.10
N ASP A 86 -3.32 -6.28 -22.57
CA ASP A 86 -3.04 -5.54 -21.35
C ASP A 86 -3.44 -4.05 -21.45
N THR A 87 -3.29 -3.43 -22.64
CA THR A 87 -3.79 -2.05 -22.84
C THR A 87 -5.31 -1.96 -22.71
N ILE A 88 -6.06 -2.97 -23.15
CA ILE A 88 -7.53 -3.01 -23.03
C ILE A 88 -7.94 -3.20 -21.57
N VAL A 89 -7.28 -4.11 -20.86
CA VAL A 89 -7.53 -4.35 -19.43
C VAL A 89 -7.20 -3.08 -18.62
N PHE A 90 -6.08 -2.45 -18.91
CA PHE A 90 -5.68 -1.21 -18.25
C PHE A 90 -6.65 -0.05 -18.53
N GLU A 91 -7.15 0.08 -19.75
CA GLU A 91 -8.14 1.08 -20.11
C GLU A 91 -9.44 0.93 -19.31
N GLN A 92 -9.88 -0.31 -19.05
CA GLN A 92 -11.10 -0.59 -18.30
C GLN A 92 -10.91 -0.59 -16.77
N TYR A 93 -9.77 -1.11 -16.31
CA TYR A 93 -9.60 -1.47 -14.90
C TYR A 93 -8.48 -0.71 -14.17
N ARG A 94 -7.62 0.04 -14.88
CA ARG A 94 -6.47 0.79 -14.33
C ARG A 94 -5.44 -0.08 -13.61
N PHE A 95 -5.36 -1.37 -13.94
CA PHE A 95 -4.28 -2.27 -13.54
C PHE A 95 -3.84 -3.13 -14.72
N HIS A 96 -2.59 -3.60 -14.66
CA HIS A 96 -2.02 -4.50 -15.67
C HIS A 96 -2.40 -5.94 -15.42
N ILE A 97 -2.44 -6.75 -16.48
CA ILE A 97 -2.67 -8.19 -16.38
C ILE A 97 -1.63 -8.84 -15.46
N ASN A 98 -2.11 -9.61 -14.52
CA ASN A 98 -1.32 -10.41 -13.61
C ASN A 98 -1.87 -11.86 -13.54
N GLN A 99 -1.20 -12.71 -12.78
CA GLN A 99 -1.64 -14.12 -12.67
C GLN A 99 -3.07 -14.24 -12.15
N SER A 100 -3.51 -13.38 -11.22
CA SER A 100 -4.87 -13.42 -10.68
C SER A 100 -5.91 -13.17 -11.77
N VAL A 101 -5.67 -12.16 -12.64
CA VAL A 101 -6.56 -11.87 -13.78
C VAL A 101 -6.61 -13.06 -14.74
N LEU A 102 -5.46 -13.64 -15.07
CA LEU A 102 -5.41 -14.81 -15.94
C LEU A 102 -6.14 -16.01 -15.32
N SER A 103 -5.93 -16.26 -14.03
CA SER A 103 -6.61 -17.35 -13.32
C SER A 103 -8.13 -17.17 -13.29
N MET A 104 -8.62 -15.95 -13.08
CA MET A 104 -10.06 -15.65 -13.13
C MET A 104 -10.65 -15.87 -14.53
N VAL A 105 -9.93 -15.48 -15.58
CA VAL A 105 -10.35 -15.71 -16.97
C VAL A 105 -10.38 -17.20 -17.29
N PHE A 106 -9.33 -17.95 -16.96
CA PHE A 106 -9.24 -19.38 -17.27
C PHE A 106 -10.12 -20.26 -16.39
N SER A 107 -10.52 -19.79 -15.20
CA SER A 107 -11.44 -20.54 -14.34
C SER A 107 -12.87 -20.61 -14.88
N GLY A 108 -13.26 -19.68 -15.78
CA GLY A 108 -14.62 -19.56 -16.30
C GLY A 108 -15.66 -19.16 -15.25
N GLN A 109 -15.24 -18.74 -14.05
CA GLN A 109 -16.17 -18.41 -12.96
C GLN A 109 -16.71 -16.98 -13.03
N ILE A 110 -15.96 -16.06 -13.64
CA ILE A 110 -16.26 -14.62 -13.59
C ILE A 110 -16.44 -14.00 -14.97
N VAL A 111 -15.77 -14.54 -16.00
CA VAL A 111 -15.76 -13.94 -17.35
C VAL A 111 -16.20 -14.98 -18.37
N ASP A 112 -17.36 -14.73 -18.99
CA ASP A 112 -17.83 -15.44 -20.17
C ASP A 112 -17.60 -14.61 -21.42
N PHE A 113 -16.83 -15.13 -22.35
CA PHE A 113 -16.59 -14.48 -23.63
C PHE A 113 -17.58 -14.95 -24.70
N SER A 114 -18.08 -14.00 -25.48
CA SER A 114 -18.91 -14.33 -26.65
C SER A 114 -18.09 -15.08 -27.71
N MET A 115 -18.76 -15.88 -28.53
CA MET A 115 -18.13 -16.59 -29.65
C MET A 115 -17.42 -15.62 -30.62
N LEU A 116 -17.96 -14.42 -30.79
CA LEU A 116 -17.33 -13.36 -31.58
C LEU A 116 -15.96 -12.94 -30.99
N THR A 117 -15.85 -12.85 -29.67
CA THR A 117 -14.60 -12.51 -28.98
C THR A 117 -13.51 -13.56 -29.27
N TYR A 118 -13.86 -14.87 -29.20
CA TYR A 118 -12.92 -15.94 -29.53
C TYR A 118 -12.48 -15.88 -31.00
N LEU A 119 -13.41 -15.58 -31.93
CA LEU A 119 -13.08 -15.43 -33.34
C LEU A 119 -12.14 -14.24 -33.58
N LEU A 120 -12.40 -13.09 -32.96
CA LEU A 120 -11.53 -11.90 -33.06
C LEU A 120 -10.15 -12.17 -32.49
N MET A 121 -10.06 -12.89 -31.39
CA MET A 121 -8.77 -13.31 -30.80
C MET A 121 -8.00 -14.24 -31.74
N LEU A 122 -8.64 -15.20 -32.36
CA LEU A 122 -8.01 -16.08 -33.35
C LEU A 122 -7.46 -15.28 -34.55
N VAL A 123 -8.26 -14.36 -35.07
CA VAL A 123 -7.84 -13.46 -36.18
C VAL A 123 -6.62 -12.62 -35.77
N LEU A 124 -6.62 -12.07 -34.56
CA LEU A 124 -5.50 -11.29 -34.03
C LEU A 124 -4.23 -12.14 -33.93
N ILE A 125 -4.35 -13.39 -33.44
CA ILE A 125 -3.21 -14.32 -33.33
C ILE A 125 -2.63 -14.61 -34.71
N VAL A 126 -3.46 -14.91 -35.71
CA VAL A 126 -3.01 -15.21 -37.08
C VAL A 126 -2.33 -14.00 -37.71
N ILE A 127 -2.94 -12.81 -37.61
CA ILE A 127 -2.37 -11.58 -38.18
C ILE A 127 -1.02 -11.26 -37.53
N SER A 128 -0.95 -11.31 -36.20
CA SER A 128 0.29 -11.04 -35.47
C SER A 128 1.40 -12.03 -35.83
N PHE A 129 1.10 -13.34 -35.88
CA PHE A 129 2.05 -14.37 -36.30
C PHE A 129 2.56 -14.12 -37.74
N CYS A 130 1.66 -13.86 -38.68
CA CYS A 130 2.03 -13.58 -40.06
C CYS A 130 2.92 -12.33 -40.17
N ALA A 131 2.61 -11.28 -39.41
CA ALA A 131 3.41 -10.06 -39.36
C ALA A 131 4.83 -10.32 -38.82
N GLU A 132 4.95 -11.01 -37.68
CA GLU A 132 6.24 -11.34 -37.09
C GLU A 132 7.07 -12.28 -37.98
N TYR A 133 6.45 -13.28 -38.60
CA TYR A 133 7.13 -14.17 -39.52
C TYR A 133 7.59 -13.41 -40.79
N PHE A 134 6.79 -12.48 -41.31
CA PHE A 134 7.15 -11.64 -42.43
C PHE A 134 8.33 -10.71 -42.09
N ILE A 135 8.34 -10.09 -40.92
CA ILE A 135 9.47 -9.27 -40.44
C ILE A 135 10.74 -10.12 -40.35
N LEU A 136 10.68 -11.32 -39.76
CA LEU A 136 11.80 -12.26 -39.70
C LEU A 136 12.29 -12.67 -41.09
N TYR A 137 11.37 -12.98 -42.00
CA TYR A 137 11.72 -13.31 -43.39
C TYR A 137 12.45 -12.17 -44.07
N PHE A 138 11.92 -10.96 -43.93
CA PHE A 138 12.53 -9.75 -44.51
C PHE A 138 13.90 -9.47 -43.94
N VAL A 139 14.06 -9.51 -42.61
CA VAL A 139 15.34 -9.30 -41.94
C VAL A 139 16.38 -10.34 -42.33
N ASN A 140 16.00 -11.61 -42.41
CA ASN A 140 16.93 -12.69 -42.73
C ASN A 140 17.34 -12.74 -44.19
N ASN A 141 16.41 -12.43 -45.12
CA ASN A 141 16.63 -12.67 -46.55
C ASN A 141 16.82 -11.40 -47.38
N LYS A 142 16.26 -10.25 -46.96
CA LYS A 142 16.28 -9.00 -47.74
C LYS A 142 17.17 -7.91 -47.09
N LEU A 143 17.39 -7.97 -45.76
CA LEU A 143 18.20 -6.95 -45.11
C LEU A 143 19.71 -7.21 -45.34
N VAL A 144 20.32 -6.40 -46.19
CA VAL A 144 21.77 -6.36 -46.36
C VAL A 144 22.34 -5.33 -45.38
N LEU A 145 23.18 -5.75 -44.45
CA LEU A 145 23.84 -4.89 -43.47
C LEU A 145 25.05 -4.17 -44.12
N SER A 146 24.81 -2.97 -44.63
CA SER A 146 25.89 -2.05 -45.07
C SER A 146 26.50 -1.34 -43.84
N GLN A 147 27.70 -0.72 -44.03
CA GLN A 147 28.33 0.08 -42.96
C GLN A 147 27.39 1.17 -42.41
N LYS A 148 26.64 1.85 -43.29
CA LYS A 148 25.65 2.88 -42.89
C LYS A 148 24.53 2.29 -42.00
N LYS A 149 23.97 1.13 -42.36
CA LYS A 149 22.96 0.43 -41.58
C LYS A 149 23.50 -0.07 -40.25
N SER A 150 24.77 -0.54 -40.22
CA SER A 150 25.42 -0.95 -38.97
C SER A 150 25.62 0.23 -38.00
N LYS A 151 25.98 1.43 -38.51
CA LYS A 151 26.03 2.65 -37.69
C LYS A 151 24.66 3.06 -37.14
N ILE A 152 23.60 2.97 -37.93
CA ILE A 152 22.24 3.27 -37.49
C ILE A 152 21.82 2.31 -36.35
N ILE A 153 22.07 1.02 -36.50
CA ILE A 153 21.79 0.01 -35.46
C ILE A 153 22.55 0.33 -34.18
N LEU A 154 23.85 0.67 -34.29
CA LEU A 154 24.67 1.04 -33.13
C LEU A 154 24.14 2.29 -32.44
N LEU A 155 23.83 3.35 -33.19
CA LEU A 155 23.26 4.59 -32.65
C LEU A 155 21.90 4.36 -31.97
N SER A 156 21.02 3.54 -32.57
CA SER A 156 19.73 3.15 -31.97
C SER A 156 19.96 2.39 -30.65
N THR A 157 20.94 1.49 -30.59
CA THR A 157 21.27 0.75 -29.37
C THR A 157 21.74 1.69 -28.27
N ILE A 158 22.66 2.61 -28.60
CA ILE A 158 23.16 3.61 -27.65
C ILE A 158 22.01 4.48 -27.14
N PHE A 159 21.13 4.92 -28.02
CA PHE A 159 19.95 5.72 -27.66
C PHE A 159 18.99 4.95 -26.72
N LEU A 160 18.68 3.69 -27.03
CA LEU A 160 17.80 2.85 -26.20
C LEU A 160 18.43 2.55 -24.82
N PHE A 161 19.72 2.26 -24.79
CA PHE A 161 20.47 2.05 -23.54
C PHE A 161 20.54 3.34 -22.70
N SER A 162 20.77 4.49 -23.35
CA SER A 162 20.72 5.80 -22.68
C SER A 162 19.31 6.09 -22.15
N SER A 163 18.26 5.75 -22.90
CA SER A 163 16.87 5.89 -22.45
C SER A 163 16.60 5.04 -21.20
N PHE A 164 17.12 3.82 -21.15
CA PHE A 164 17.05 2.98 -19.95
C PHE A 164 17.70 3.66 -18.74
N LEU A 165 18.95 4.14 -18.88
CA LEU A 165 19.67 4.81 -17.79
C LEU A 165 18.96 6.10 -17.36
N ILE A 166 18.57 6.95 -18.31
CA ILE A 166 17.87 8.21 -18.04
C ILE A 166 16.59 7.95 -17.27
N SER A 167 15.78 6.98 -17.68
CA SER A 167 14.50 6.69 -17.03
C SER A 167 14.68 6.27 -15.57
N HIS A 168 15.69 5.47 -15.26
CA HIS A 168 15.97 5.04 -13.90
C HIS A 168 16.54 6.14 -13.00
N VAL A 169 17.49 6.94 -13.53
CA VAL A 169 18.12 8.04 -12.78
C VAL A 169 17.12 9.17 -12.53
N VAL A 170 16.41 9.60 -13.58
CA VAL A 170 15.42 10.68 -13.44
C VAL A 170 14.29 10.29 -12.48
N HIS A 171 13.82 9.03 -12.55
CA HIS A 171 12.82 8.57 -11.58
C HIS A 171 13.36 8.54 -10.15
N MET A 172 14.62 8.11 -9.94
CA MET A 172 15.25 8.12 -8.61
C MET A 172 15.32 9.54 -8.03
N ILE A 173 15.68 10.53 -8.86
CA ILE A 173 15.72 11.95 -8.48
C ILE A 173 14.29 12.45 -8.18
N ALA A 174 13.33 12.18 -9.07
CA ALA A 174 11.93 12.57 -8.89
C ALA A 174 11.33 11.95 -7.61
N PHE A 175 11.64 10.69 -7.32
CA PHE A 175 11.22 10.02 -6.09
C PHE A 175 11.80 10.69 -4.85
N TYR A 176 13.08 11.07 -4.86
CA TYR A 176 13.73 11.74 -3.75
C TYR A 176 13.11 13.11 -3.46
N TYR A 177 12.89 13.93 -4.51
CA TYR A 177 12.28 15.27 -4.38
C TYR A 177 10.75 15.25 -4.39
N ALA A 178 10.14 14.07 -4.42
CA ALA A 178 8.67 13.94 -4.44
C ALA A 178 8.00 14.60 -5.66
N TYR A 179 8.65 14.56 -6.81
CA TYR A 179 8.10 15.15 -8.01
C TYR A 179 7.05 14.24 -8.65
N SER A 180 5.81 14.48 -8.28
CA SER A 180 4.62 13.69 -8.62
C SER A 180 4.46 13.36 -10.12
N PRO A 181 4.62 14.30 -11.07
CA PRO A 181 4.35 14.00 -12.47
C PRO A 181 5.19 12.84 -13.02
N ILE A 182 6.48 12.79 -12.70
CA ILE A 182 7.38 11.71 -13.16
C ILE A 182 7.09 10.41 -12.41
N MET A 183 6.81 10.49 -11.11
CA MET A 183 6.52 9.29 -10.31
C MET A 183 5.27 8.55 -10.79
N ALA A 184 4.29 9.26 -11.35
CA ALA A 184 3.05 8.68 -11.87
C ALA A 184 3.27 7.76 -13.07
N VAL A 185 4.26 8.04 -13.90
CA VAL A 185 4.49 7.31 -15.17
C VAL A 185 4.72 5.80 -14.96
N LYS A 186 5.29 5.40 -13.81
CA LYS A 186 5.55 3.98 -13.51
C LYS A 186 4.29 3.10 -13.51
N GLU A 187 3.12 3.67 -13.29
CA GLU A 187 1.85 2.93 -13.21
C GLU A 187 1.22 2.65 -14.56
N TYR A 188 1.67 3.37 -15.59
CA TYR A 188 1.19 3.22 -16.95
C TYR A 188 2.02 2.25 -17.79
N ILE A 189 3.11 1.69 -17.25
CA ILE A 189 3.99 0.77 -17.98
C ILE A 189 4.03 -0.57 -17.26
N PRO A 190 3.57 -1.67 -17.87
CA PRO A 190 3.51 -2.98 -17.24
C PRO A 190 4.89 -3.44 -16.76
N LEU A 191 4.98 -3.96 -15.55
CA LEU A 191 6.21 -4.46 -14.94
C LEU A 191 7.37 -3.43 -14.82
N TYR A 192 7.16 -2.15 -15.10
CA TYR A 192 8.20 -1.13 -14.99
C TYR A 192 8.53 -0.83 -13.52
N ARG A 193 9.78 -1.06 -13.15
CA ARG A 193 10.28 -0.91 -11.76
C ARG A 193 11.53 -0.02 -11.74
N PRO A 194 11.37 1.31 -11.78
CA PRO A 194 12.48 2.23 -11.76
C PRO A 194 13.16 2.31 -10.39
N PHE A 195 14.39 2.78 -10.34
CA PHE A 195 15.16 2.93 -9.10
C PHE A 195 14.57 3.99 -8.17
N THR A 196 14.68 3.75 -6.85
CA THR A 196 14.10 4.58 -5.78
C THR A 196 15.04 4.75 -4.58
N SER A 197 16.34 4.91 -4.78
CA SER A 197 17.30 4.95 -3.68
C SER A 197 17.36 6.30 -2.97
N LYS A 198 16.74 6.39 -1.78
CA LYS A 198 16.87 7.55 -0.88
C LYS A 198 18.30 7.70 -0.34
N LYS A 199 18.95 6.59 -0.02
CA LYS A 199 20.32 6.57 0.55
C LYS A 199 21.35 7.12 -0.42
N ILE A 200 21.28 6.76 -1.72
CA ILE A 200 22.17 7.30 -2.75
C ILE A 200 21.94 8.80 -2.92
N MET A 201 20.68 9.23 -2.98
CA MET A 201 20.33 10.64 -3.18
C MET A 201 20.71 11.52 -1.99
N SER A 202 20.56 11.04 -0.75
CA SER A 202 20.97 11.80 0.43
C SER A 202 22.48 12.06 0.50
N PHE A 203 23.30 11.21 -0.15
CA PHE A 203 24.73 11.42 -0.25
C PHE A 203 25.10 12.60 -1.16
N PHE A 204 24.26 12.90 -2.17
CA PHE A 204 24.47 14.00 -3.12
C PHE A 204 23.73 15.27 -2.72
N ASP A 205 22.86 15.24 -1.72
CA ASP A 205 22.07 16.41 -1.29
C ASP A 205 22.84 17.25 -0.26
N VAL A 206 23.44 18.33 -0.75
CA VAL A 206 24.27 19.25 0.06
C VAL A 206 23.41 20.12 0.99
N ASN A 207 22.10 20.27 0.76
CA ASN A 207 21.26 21.22 1.47
C ASN A 207 20.12 20.63 2.33
N GLY A 208 19.91 19.31 2.32
CA GLY A 208 19.03 18.58 3.26
C GLY A 208 17.57 19.04 3.41
N GLN A 209 17.12 20.03 2.64
CA GLN A 209 15.78 20.59 2.78
C GLN A 209 14.82 20.03 1.71
N ARG A 210 14.10 18.97 2.07
CA ARG A 210 12.91 18.55 1.34
C ARG A 210 11.81 19.61 1.52
N LYS A 211 11.58 20.45 0.53
CA LYS A 211 10.37 21.29 0.50
C LYS A 211 9.18 20.44 0.10
N VAL A 212 8.40 19.98 1.07
CA VAL A 212 7.07 19.43 0.82
C VAL A 212 6.15 20.61 0.52
N VAL A 213 5.72 20.76 -0.72
CA VAL A 213 4.74 21.76 -1.12
C VAL A 213 3.39 21.07 -1.25
N TYR A 214 2.52 21.24 -0.25
CA TYR A 214 1.11 20.89 -0.40
C TYR A 214 0.49 21.86 -1.40
N ASN A 215 0.11 21.36 -2.55
CA ASN A 215 -0.59 22.15 -3.58
C ASN A 215 -2.08 21.78 -3.57
N LYS A 216 -2.90 22.67 -3.01
CA LYS A 216 -4.36 22.51 -2.94
C LYS A 216 -5.02 22.38 -4.33
N ASN A 217 -4.34 22.81 -5.39
CA ASN A 217 -4.84 22.84 -6.76
C ASN A 217 -4.34 21.66 -7.63
N ASN A 218 -3.86 20.57 -7.06
CA ASN A 218 -3.52 19.37 -7.82
C ASN A 218 -4.80 18.69 -8.35
N SER A 219 -5.44 19.33 -9.32
CA SER A 219 -6.59 18.82 -10.07
C SER A 219 -6.25 17.65 -11.02
N ASN A 220 -5.00 17.20 -11.03
CA ASN A 220 -4.50 16.14 -11.91
C ASN A 220 -4.41 14.78 -11.23
N ALA A 221 -5.05 14.61 -10.08
CA ALA A 221 -5.11 13.32 -9.42
C ALA A 221 -6.21 12.48 -10.08
N ASN A 222 -5.84 11.37 -10.69
CA ASN A 222 -6.79 10.33 -11.14
C ASN A 222 -7.43 9.60 -9.92
N VAL A 223 -7.67 10.34 -8.84
CA VAL A 223 -8.24 9.86 -7.59
C VAL A 223 -9.41 10.75 -7.23
N TYR A 224 -10.59 10.18 -7.24
CA TYR A 224 -11.85 10.83 -6.86
C TYR A 224 -12.10 10.63 -5.37
N TYR A 225 -11.37 11.37 -4.52
CA TYR A 225 -11.43 11.24 -3.06
C TYR A 225 -11.45 12.61 -2.38
N PRO A 226 -12.53 12.98 -1.68
CA PRO A 226 -13.81 12.25 -1.64
C PRO A 226 -14.51 12.31 -3.01
N LYS A 227 -15.46 11.38 -3.25
CA LYS A 227 -16.30 11.42 -4.47
C LYS A 227 -17.19 12.65 -4.51
N ASN A 228 -17.78 12.98 -3.37
CA ASN A 228 -18.58 14.18 -3.18
C ASN A 228 -17.99 15.06 -2.05
N PRO A 229 -18.08 16.40 -2.14
CA PRO A 229 -17.65 17.30 -1.08
C PRO A 229 -18.31 16.93 0.26
N LEU A 230 -17.53 16.92 1.34
CA LEU A 230 -18.04 16.57 2.66
C LEU A 230 -18.95 17.64 3.22
N VAL A 231 -20.12 17.22 3.66
CA VAL A 231 -21.13 18.01 4.39
C VAL A 231 -21.04 17.66 5.87
N ILE A 232 -20.73 18.64 6.70
CA ILE A 232 -20.64 18.50 8.16
C ILE A 232 -21.81 19.24 8.78
N ASN A 233 -22.58 18.56 9.65
CA ASN A 233 -23.68 19.18 10.39
C ASN A 233 -23.65 18.68 11.85
N PRO A 234 -23.13 19.46 12.78
CA PRO A 234 -23.00 19.07 14.18
C PRO A 234 -24.32 19.00 14.96
N ASP A 235 -25.47 19.42 14.41
CA ASP A 235 -26.80 19.32 15.01
C ASP A 235 -26.83 19.78 16.50
N ASN A 236 -26.08 20.84 16.87
CA ASN A 236 -25.89 21.33 18.24
C ASN A 236 -25.23 20.33 19.22
N ASN A 237 -24.68 19.22 18.75
CA ASN A 237 -23.95 18.29 19.60
C ASN A 237 -22.57 18.86 19.97
N LYS A 238 -22.20 18.67 21.23
CA LYS A 238 -20.85 19.03 21.68
C LYS A 238 -19.82 18.08 21.05
N PRO A 239 -18.77 18.60 20.38
CA PRO A 239 -17.76 17.76 19.79
C PRO A 239 -16.98 17.00 20.87
N LYS A 240 -16.67 15.73 20.61
CA LYS A 240 -15.87 14.87 21.51
C LYS A 240 -14.38 15.04 21.23
N ASN A 241 -13.58 14.89 22.28
CA ASN A 241 -12.15 14.67 22.09
C ASN A 241 -11.92 13.29 21.48
N ILE A 242 -10.87 13.15 20.68
CA ILE A 242 -10.49 11.87 20.05
C ILE A 242 -9.00 11.66 20.30
N ILE A 243 -8.64 10.53 20.89
CA ILE A 243 -7.26 10.17 21.20
C ILE A 243 -6.94 8.83 20.57
N PHE A 244 -5.95 8.82 19.71
CA PHE A 244 -5.38 7.59 19.16
C PHE A 244 -4.09 7.24 19.90
N ILE A 245 -4.06 6.04 20.47
CA ILE A 245 -2.88 5.41 21.08
C ILE A 245 -2.56 4.19 20.22
N VAL A 246 -1.44 4.25 19.51
CA VAL A 246 -1.02 3.19 18.60
C VAL A 246 0.38 2.73 19.00
N LEU A 247 0.55 1.43 19.17
CA LEU A 247 1.85 0.81 19.40
C LEU A 247 2.30 0.11 18.10
N ASP A 248 3.47 0.48 17.59
CA ASP A 248 4.05 -0.14 16.41
C ASP A 248 4.29 -1.63 16.65
N SER A 249 3.81 -2.46 15.72
CA SER A 249 3.99 -3.91 15.77
C SER A 249 3.29 -4.62 16.95
N TRP A 250 2.16 -4.12 17.44
CA TRP A 250 1.49 -4.68 18.64
C TRP A 250 0.66 -5.92 18.31
N ARG A 251 1.10 -7.07 18.84
CA ARG A 251 0.45 -8.38 18.70
C ARG A 251 -0.84 -8.46 19.52
N TYR A 252 -1.88 -9.01 18.91
CA TYR A 252 -3.18 -9.24 19.57
C TYR A 252 -3.05 -10.08 20.86
N ASP A 253 -2.22 -11.13 20.85
CA ASP A 253 -2.05 -12.05 21.98
C ASP A 253 -1.28 -11.46 23.17
N THR A 254 -0.76 -10.25 23.03
CA THR A 254 -0.07 -9.53 24.13
C THR A 254 -0.93 -8.45 24.78
N PHE A 255 -2.16 -8.26 24.33
CA PHE A 255 -3.18 -7.53 25.10
C PHE A 255 -3.78 -8.45 26.15
N SER A 256 -3.18 -8.47 27.34
CA SER A 256 -3.57 -9.33 28.45
C SER A 256 -3.27 -8.69 29.80
N GLU A 257 -3.91 -9.18 30.88
CA GLU A 257 -3.64 -8.72 32.25
C GLU A 257 -2.20 -8.95 32.68
N GLU A 258 -1.52 -9.94 32.09
CA GLU A 258 -0.13 -10.24 32.38
C GLU A 258 0.85 -9.27 31.68
N ILE A 259 0.62 -8.97 30.39
CA ILE A 259 1.61 -8.27 29.53
C ILE A 259 1.32 -6.78 29.45
N SER A 260 0.05 -6.38 29.42
CA SER A 260 -0.39 -4.98 29.36
C SER A 260 -1.40 -4.66 30.50
N PRO A 261 -1.00 -4.82 31.78
CA PRO A 261 -1.91 -4.76 32.93
C PRO A 261 -2.59 -3.40 33.11
N ASN A 262 -1.93 -2.31 32.78
CA ASN A 262 -2.49 -0.96 32.96
C ASN A 262 -3.56 -0.67 31.91
N THR A 263 -3.28 -0.98 30.65
CA THR A 263 -4.25 -0.88 29.56
C THR A 263 -5.44 -1.82 29.83
N PHE A 264 -5.19 -3.07 30.22
CA PHE A 264 -6.25 -4.03 30.53
C PHE A 264 -7.17 -3.54 31.66
N ARG A 265 -6.57 -3.01 32.73
CA ARG A 265 -7.31 -2.41 33.85
C ARG A 265 -8.13 -1.19 33.43
N PHE A 266 -7.50 -0.28 32.67
CA PHE A 266 -8.15 0.94 32.18
C PHE A 266 -9.36 0.62 31.32
N VAL A 267 -9.24 -0.32 30.39
CA VAL A 267 -10.33 -0.81 29.53
C VAL A 267 -11.48 -1.37 30.37
N LYS A 268 -11.16 -2.24 31.35
CA LYS A 268 -12.17 -2.87 32.23
C LYS A 268 -12.90 -1.84 33.10
N GLN A 269 -12.18 -0.89 33.68
CA GLN A 269 -12.74 0.14 34.56
C GLN A 269 -13.65 1.13 33.81
N ASN A 270 -13.39 1.37 32.52
CA ASN A 270 -14.12 2.33 31.71
C ASN A 270 -15.08 1.68 30.69
N ASN A 271 -15.44 0.40 30.88
CA ASN A 271 -16.34 -0.36 30.02
C ASN A 271 -15.94 -0.30 28.52
N GLY A 272 -14.63 -0.31 28.25
CA GLY A 272 -14.10 -0.28 26.88
C GLY A 272 -14.57 -1.50 26.07
N VAL A 273 -14.77 -1.29 24.79
CA VAL A 273 -15.14 -2.34 23.84
C VAL A 273 -13.89 -2.88 23.19
N VAL A 274 -13.63 -4.17 23.35
CA VAL A 274 -12.50 -4.90 22.74
C VAL A 274 -13.02 -5.70 21.56
N PHE A 275 -12.36 -5.59 20.40
CA PHE A 275 -12.74 -6.30 19.18
C PHE A 275 -11.92 -7.57 19.00
N ASP A 276 -12.58 -8.73 18.96
CA ASP A 276 -11.92 -10.04 18.93
C ASP A 276 -11.29 -10.38 17.58
N LYS A 277 -11.85 -9.85 16.49
CA LYS A 277 -11.48 -10.15 15.11
C LYS A 277 -11.17 -8.87 14.32
N HIS A 278 -10.26 -8.05 14.89
CA HIS A 278 -9.82 -6.84 14.21
C HIS A 278 -8.43 -7.03 13.58
N TYR A 279 -8.30 -6.51 12.38
CA TYR A 279 -7.09 -6.63 11.57
C TYR A 279 -6.61 -5.28 11.05
N SER A 280 -5.31 -5.13 10.98
CA SER A 280 -4.69 -4.05 10.20
C SER A 280 -5.00 -4.20 8.71
N THR A 281 -4.96 -3.10 7.99
CA THR A 281 -5.03 -3.07 6.51
C THR A 281 -3.74 -3.56 5.83
N GLY A 282 -2.81 -4.08 6.62
CA GLY A 282 -1.59 -4.68 6.11
C GLY A 282 -0.64 -5.14 7.21
N ASN A 283 0.52 -5.59 6.79
CA ASN A 283 1.59 -6.08 7.66
C ASN A 283 2.80 -5.14 7.68
N ALA A 284 2.56 -3.84 7.51
CA ALA A 284 3.58 -2.80 7.48
C ALA A 284 3.01 -1.49 8.04
N THR A 285 3.82 -0.73 8.77
CA THR A 285 3.47 0.58 9.35
C THR A 285 2.80 1.51 8.34
N ARG A 286 3.35 1.55 7.11
CA ARG A 286 2.82 2.38 6.03
C ARG A 286 1.35 2.10 5.74
N THR A 287 0.99 0.84 5.58
CA THR A 287 -0.35 0.44 5.18
C THR A 287 -1.31 0.38 6.35
N GLY A 288 -0.85 0.00 7.54
CA GLY A 288 -1.66 0.02 8.76
C GLY A 288 -2.09 1.43 9.15
N ILE A 289 -1.16 2.36 9.25
CA ILE A 289 -1.46 3.77 9.56
C ILE A 289 -2.29 4.42 8.43
N PHE A 290 -2.02 4.06 7.16
CA PHE A 290 -2.82 4.57 6.06
C PHE A 290 -4.30 4.18 6.20
N GLY A 291 -4.59 2.89 6.42
CA GLY A 291 -5.97 2.43 6.63
C GLY A 291 -6.63 3.10 7.82
N LEU A 292 -5.89 3.22 8.94
CA LEU A 292 -6.36 3.84 10.18
C LEU A 292 -6.76 5.33 10.01
N PHE A 293 -6.11 6.09 9.11
CA PHE A 293 -6.35 7.51 8.93
C PHE A 293 -7.15 7.88 7.69
N TYR A 294 -7.22 7.00 6.68
CA TYR A 294 -7.96 7.28 5.45
C TYR A 294 -9.26 6.47 5.34
N GLY A 295 -9.39 5.34 6.08
CA GLY A 295 -10.53 4.44 5.96
C GLY A 295 -10.59 3.73 4.60
N ILE A 296 -9.46 3.54 3.94
CA ILE A 296 -9.31 2.85 2.65
C ILE A 296 -8.06 1.97 2.65
N PRO A 297 -7.96 0.95 1.77
CA PRO A 297 -6.84 0.02 1.80
C PRO A 297 -5.49 0.66 1.44
N GLY A 298 -4.43 0.11 2.00
CA GLY A 298 -3.06 0.59 1.78
C GLY A 298 -2.56 0.52 0.33
N THR A 299 -3.28 -0.17 -0.56
CA THR A 299 -3.01 -0.22 -1.99
C THR A 299 -3.10 1.15 -2.68
N TYR A 300 -3.82 2.10 -2.08
CA TYR A 300 -3.90 3.50 -2.56
C TYR A 300 -2.69 4.36 -2.19
N TRP A 301 -1.80 3.89 -1.34
CA TRP A 301 -0.68 4.67 -0.80
C TRP A 301 0.10 5.45 -1.86
N ASP A 302 0.54 4.78 -2.91
CA ASP A 302 1.40 5.38 -3.93
C ASP A 302 0.70 6.55 -4.67
N ALA A 303 -0.61 6.44 -4.91
CA ALA A 303 -1.40 7.49 -5.53
C ALA A 303 -1.58 8.71 -4.61
N PHE A 304 -1.86 8.45 -3.32
CA PHE A 304 -2.02 9.49 -2.31
C PHE A 304 -0.71 10.21 -2.02
N LEU A 305 0.39 9.47 -1.89
CA LEU A 305 1.72 10.05 -1.71
C LEU A 305 2.14 10.92 -2.89
N ARG A 306 1.92 10.46 -4.13
CA ARG A 306 2.27 11.23 -5.33
C ARG A 306 1.53 12.56 -5.40
N ASN A 307 0.25 12.53 -5.09
CA ASN A 307 -0.63 13.68 -5.23
C ASN A 307 -0.73 14.49 -3.94
N SER A 308 -0.01 14.08 -2.87
CA SER A 308 -0.09 14.69 -1.54
C SER A 308 -1.53 14.86 -1.06
N ILE A 309 -2.38 13.82 -1.28
CA ILE A 309 -3.79 13.85 -0.89
C ILE A 309 -3.86 13.72 0.63
N PRO A 310 -4.43 14.71 1.34
CA PRO A 310 -4.51 14.66 2.79
C PRO A 310 -5.55 13.67 3.29
N SER A 311 -5.40 13.22 4.54
CA SER A 311 -6.48 12.52 5.23
C SER A 311 -7.68 13.44 5.42
N LEU A 312 -8.87 12.99 4.97
CA LEU A 312 -10.12 13.73 5.20
C LEU A 312 -10.46 13.80 6.68
N PHE A 313 -10.08 12.80 7.46
CA PHE A 313 -10.24 12.83 8.91
C PHE A 313 -9.46 14.00 9.52
N ILE A 314 -8.17 14.15 9.19
CA ILE A 314 -7.34 15.27 9.68
C ILE A 314 -7.87 16.62 9.19
N THR A 315 -8.24 16.73 7.92
CA THR A 315 -8.75 18.01 7.39
C THR A 315 -10.12 18.38 7.97
N THR A 316 -10.94 17.39 8.33
CA THR A 316 -12.21 17.63 9.03
C THR A 316 -11.95 18.12 10.46
N LEU A 317 -11.04 17.50 11.20
CA LEU A 317 -10.64 17.99 12.53
C LEU A 317 -10.13 19.44 12.49
N GLN A 318 -9.37 19.81 11.44
CA GLN A 318 -8.91 21.19 11.26
C GLN A 318 -10.05 22.16 10.98
N LYS A 319 -11.05 21.75 10.16
CA LYS A 319 -12.24 22.57 9.89
C LYS A 319 -13.09 22.79 11.15
N GLU A 320 -13.21 21.75 11.98
CA GLU A 320 -13.94 21.77 13.23
C GLU A 320 -13.12 22.39 14.40
N ASN A 321 -12.01 23.06 14.08
CA ASN A 321 -11.18 23.82 15.01
C ASN A 321 -10.63 23.02 16.20
N TYR A 322 -10.28 21.74 15.99
CA TYR A 322 -9.65 20.92 17.02
C TYR A 322 -8.24 21.39 17.37
N ASN A 323 -7.85 21.27 18.66
CA ASN A 323 -6.46 21.19 19.04
C ASN A 323 -5.88 19.88 18.49
N ILE A 324 -4.87 19.94 17.64
CA ILE A 324 -4.28 18.75 17.03
C ILE A 324 -2.84 18.56 17.55
N GLY A 325 -2.59 17.42 18.22
CA GLY A 325 -1.27 17.03 18.74
C GLY A 325 -0.81 15.70 18.12
N ILE A 326 0.36 15.70 17.48
CA ILE A 326 0.97 14.52 16.85
C ILE A 326 2.28 14.21 17.57
N PHE A 327 2.31 13.05 18.26
CA PHE A 327 3.42 12.62 19.09
C PHE A 327 3.89 11.24 18.61
N THR A 328 4.93 11.20 17.80
CA THR A 328 5.47 9.96 17.25
C THR A 328 6.90 9.72 17.72
N SER A 329 7.19 8.52 18.15
CA SER A 329 8.52 8.06 18.53
C SER A 329 9.44 7.95 17.31
N ALA A 330 8.98 7.27 16.28
CA ALA A 330 9.68 7.16 15.00
C ALA A 330 9.46 8.41 14.11
N LYS A 331 10.30 8.56 13.09
CA LYS A 331 10.22 9.67 12.13
C LYS A 331 8.97 9.56 11.26
N VAL A 332 8.16 10.61 11.18
CA VAL A 332 6.99 10.66 10.29
C VAL A 332 7.34 10.79 8.79
N SER A 333 8.61 10.98 8.46
CA SER A 333 9.09 11.04 7.08
C SER A 333 9.52 9.67 6.51
N ALA A 334 9.43 8.60 7.31
CA ALA A 334 9.72 7.25 6.88
C ALA A 334 8.92 6.22 7.72
N PRO A 335 7.76 5.81 7.21
CA PRO A 335 7.05 6.18 5.97
C PRO A 335 6.68 7.66 5.86
N GLU A 336 6.38 8.14 4.64
CA GLU A 336 6.15 9.54 4.30
C GLU A 336 4.78 10.07 4.81
N PHE A 337 4.51 10.00 6.10
CA PHE A 337 3.28 10.51 6.72
C PHE A 337 3.21 12.03 6.71
N ASP A 338 4.36 12.71 6.71
CA ASP A 338 4.51 14.14 6.51
C ASP A 338 4.01 14.63 5.15
N ARG A 339 3.90 13.73 4.17
CA ARG A 339 3.47 14.00 2.80
C ARG A 339 2.13 13.35 2.43
N THR A 340 1.55 12.61 3.35
CA THR A 340 0.26 11.91 3.21
C THR A 340 -0.65 12.30 4.37
N VAL A 341 -0.72 11.49 5.41
CA VAL A 341 -1.65 11.63 6.54
C VAL A 341 -1.64 13.03 7.15
N PHE A 342 -0.45 13.57 7.41
CA PHE A 342 -0.24 14.83 8.13
C PHE A 342 0.21 16.00 7.24
N VAL A 343 0.08 15.89 5.92
CA VAL A 343 0.58 16.89 4.95
C VAL A 343 0.00 18.30 5.18
N THR A 344 -1.17 18.42 5.80
CA THR A 344 -1.82 19.72 6.11
C THR A 344 -1.47 20.25 7.50
N ILE A 345 -0.78 19.49 8.34
CA ILE A 345 -0.41 19.93 9.68
C ILE A 345 0.76 20.91 9.61
N LYS A 346 0.50 22.15 10.01
CA LYS A 346 1.55 23.17 10.13
C LYS A 346 2.44 22.85 11.33
N ASN A 347 3.76 23.08 11.18
CA ASN A 347 4.74 22.84 12.23
C ASN A 347 4.74 21.38 12.76
N LEU A 348 4.48 20.42 11.87
CA LEU A 348 4.52 19.01 12.21
C LEU A 348 5.89 18.64 12.80
N ARG A 349 5.89 17.98 13.96
CA ARG A 349 7.09 17.37 14.53
C ARG A 349 7.50 16.19 13.67
N ILE A 350 8.65 16.28 13.02
CA ILE A 350 9.14 15.25 12.09
C ILE A 350 9.77 14.06 12.81
N SER A 351 10.42 14.31 13.95
CA SER A 351 11.09 13.27 14.74
C SER A 351 11.13 13.63 16.22
N SER A 352 11.24 12.62 17.06
CA SER A 352 11.67 12.77 18.45
C SER A 352 13.17 13.05 18.53
N LYS A 353 13.67 13.39 19.72
CA LYS A 353 15.12 13.52 19.95
C LYS A 353 15.80 12.15 19.71
N ASP A 354 17.10 12.18 19.47
CA ASP A 354 17.88 10.95 19.32
C ASP A 354 17.83 10.12 20.63
N GLY A 355 17.89 8.80 20.47
CA GLY A 355 17.84 7.85 21.58
C GLY A 355 17.28 6.51 21.15
N SER A 356 17.23 5.55 22.06
CA SER A 356 16.58 4.26 21.85
C SER A 356 15.07 4.42 21.66
N ALA A 357 14.38 3.41 21.13
CA ALA A 357 12.92 3.45 20.94
C ALA A 357 12.20 3.72 22.27
N SER A 358 12.58 3.00 23.33
CA SER A 358 12.00 3.16 24.67
C SER A 358 12.21 4.56 25.25
N SER A 359 13.38 5.19 25.02
CA SER A 359 13.64 6.55 25.48
C SER A 359 12.82 7.58 24.73
N ARG A 360 12.59 7.37 23.40
CA ARG A 360 11.72 8.21 22.59
C ARG A 360 10.25 8.06 23.00
N ASP A 361 9.81 6.85 23.34
CA ASP A 361 8.45 6.57 23.82
C ASP A 361 8.17 7.29 25.14
N LYS A 362 9.14 7.26 26.06
CA LYS A 362 9.04 8.08 27.27
C LYS A 362 8.94 9.56 26.93
N GLN A 363 9.77 10.04 26.02
CA GLN A 363 9.75 11.45 25.62
C GLN A 363 8.41 11.89 25.03
N ILE A 364 7.82 11.11 24.10
CA ILE A 364 6.53 11.49 23.52
C ILE A 364 5.41 11.46 24.56
N THR A 365 5.49 10.56 25.54
CA THR A 365 4.56 10.53 26.67
C THR A 365 4.67 11.80 27.52
N ASP A 366 5.88 12.19 27.93
CA ASP A 366 6.13 13.40 28.71
C ASP A 366 5.70 14.67 27.93
N ASP A 367 6.01 14.73 26.63
CA ASP A 367 5.65 15.84 25.75
C ASP A 367 4.12 15.95 25.56
N TRP A 368 3.42 14.80 25.42
CA TRP A 368 1.96 14.79 25.34
C TRP A 368 1.34 15.27 26.64
N LEU A 369 1.83 14.81 27.80
CA LEU A 369 1.33 15.23 29.12
C LEU A 369 1.48 16.74 29.31
N ALA A 370 2.61 17.31 28.91
CA ALA A 370 2.85 18.75 28.98
C ALA A 370 1.89 19.52 28.04
N TRP A 371 1.77 19.07 26.79
CA TRP A 371 0.89 19.67 25.79
C TRP A 371 -0.59 19.56 26.19
N TYR A 372 -1.01 18.39 26.69
CA TYR A 372 -2.41 18.16 27.05
C TYR A 372 -2.88 19.08 28.19
N LYS A 373 -1.99 19.41 29.14
CA LYS A 373 -2.28 20.36 30.23
C LYS A 373 -2.37 21.82 29.77
N THR A 374 -1.64 22.19 28.72
CA THR A 374 -1.55 23.57 28.24
C THR A 374 -2.43 23.87 27.02
N ARG A 375 -3.12 22.85 26.48
CA ARG A 375 -4.02 23.04 25.35
C ARG A 375 -5.18 23.97 25.65
N ASP A 376 -5.74 24.59 24.63
CA ASP A 376 -6.98 25.38 24.76
C ASP A 376 -8.18 24.45 25.09
N ALA A 377 -8.56 24.40 26.35
CA ALA A 377 -9.66 23.55 26.84
C ALA A 377 -11.05 23.94 26.30
N SER A 378 -11.19 25.11 25.68
CA SER A 378 -12.45 25.54 25.03
C SER A 378 -12.69 24.84 23.69
N LYS A 379 -11.67 24.22 23.13
CA LYS A 379 -11.73 23.49 21.85
C LYS A 379 -11.66 21.99 22.05
N PRO A 380 -12.32 21.21 21.18
CA PRO A 380 -12.13 19.77 21.17
C PRO A 380 -10.67 19.42 20.79
N THR A 381 -10.24 18.26 21.21
CA THR A 381 -8.84 17.84 21.08
C THR A 381 -8.74 16.54 20.29
N PHE A 382 -7.83 16.52 19.32
CA PHE A 382 -7.32 15.29 18.72
C PHE A 382 -5.86 15.10 19.09
N SER A 383 -5.48 13.92 19.55
CA SER A 383 -4.08 13.56 19.70
C SER A 383 -3.78 12.16 19.17
N PHE A 384 -2.61 12.03 18.57
CA PHE A 384 -2.07 10.77 18.07
C PHE A 384 -0.73 10.51 18.77
N LEU A 385 -0.69 9.43 19.57
CA LEU A 385 0.51 8.92 20.22
C LEU A 385 0.91 7.63 19.51
N PHE A 386 2.14 7.60 18.98
CA PHE A 386 2.65 6.45 18.24
C PHE A 386 3.97 5.97 18.84
N TYR A 387 3.91 4.84 19.52
CA TYR A 387 4.98 4.20 20.29
C TYR A 387 5.77 3.22 19.41
N ASP A 388 7.09 3.05 19.66
CA ASP A 388 8.02 2.31 18.78
C ASP A 388 8.79 1.19 19.54
N ALA A 389 8.72 1.13 20.85
CA ALA A 389 9.48 0.15 21.64
C ALA A 389 9.15 -1.30 21.29
N PRO A 390 7.89 -1.73 21.04
CA PRO A 390 7.60 -3.10 20.64
C PRO A 390 8.19 -3.48 19.27
N HIS A 391 8.18 -2.55 18.29
CA HIS A 391 8.82 -2.75 16.99
C HIS A 391 10.34 -2.96 17.11
N ALA A 392 10.98 -2.24 18.01
CA ALA A 392 12.42 -2.32 18.25
C ALA A 392 12.80 -3.41 19.28
N TYR A 393 11.83 -4.05 19.94
CA TYR A 393 12.06 -4.95 21.08
C TYR A 393 12.89 -4.28 22.18
N ASP A 394 12.67 -2.97 22.39
CA ASP A 394 13.49 -2.13 23.23
C ASP A 394 12.80 -1.78 24.55
N PHE A 395 13.57 -1.73 25.63
CA PHE A 395 13.16 -1.27 26.94
C PHE A 395 14.40 -0.80 27.71
N PRO A 396 14.28 0.10 28.71
CA PRO A 396 15.44 0.60 29.44
C PRO A 396 16.20 -0.51 30.15
N ALA A 397 17.54 -0.44 30.11
CA ALA A 397 18.41 -1.48 30.66
C ALA A 397 18.28 -1.65 32.21
N ASP A 398 17.85 -0.60 32.90
CA ASP A 398 17.58 -0.55 34.34
C ASP A 398 16.16 -0.99 34.73
N SER A 399 15.32 -1.35 33.73
CA SER A 399 13.96 -1.82 33.99
C SER A 399 13.96 -3.17 34.69
N LEU A 400 12.98 -3.37 35.59
CA LEU A 400 12.68 -4.69 36.12
C LEU A 400 12.24 -5.63 34.99
N VAL A 401 13.04 -6.67 34.74
CA VAL A 401 12.74 -7.69 33.74
C VAL A 401 11.75 -8.70 34.30
N LYS A 402 10.53 -8.67 33.80
CA LYS A 402 9.42 -9.55 34.20
C LYS A 402 9.42 -10.88 33.45
N PHE A 403 9.69 -10.86 32.15
CA PHE A 403 9.60 -12.04 31.27
C PHE A 403 11.00 -12.64 31.04
N LYS A 404 11.21 -13.87 31.44
CA LYS A 404 12.51 -14.56 31.34
C LYS A 404 12.32 -15.96 30.73
N PRO A 405 13.34 -16.51 30.02
CA PRO A 405 14.62 -15.88 29.67
C PRO A 405 14.47 -14.79 28.61
N ILE A 406 15.42 -13.84 28.53
CA ILE A 406 15.51 -12.81 27.47
C ILE A 406 16.71 -13.12 26.60
N GLY A 407 16.47 -13.15 25.28
CA GLY A 407 17.51 -13.28 24.25
C GLY A 407 17.83 -11.94 23.57
N ASP A 408 19.01 -11.86 22.97
CA ASP A 408 19.36 -10.76 22.09
C ASP A 408 18.78 -10.97 20.70
N LEU A 409 18.25 -9.88 20.12
CA LEU A 409 17.69 -9.90 18.77
C LEU A 409 18.79 -9.66 17.74
N ASN A 410 19.11 -10.68 16.97
CA ASN A 410 19.99 -10.56 15.82
C ASN A 410 19.35 -11.26 14.61
N TYR A 411 18.70 -10.49 13.74
CA TYR A 411 18.01 -11.01 12.55
C TYR A 411 18.91 -11.84 11.61
N MET A 412 20.23 -11.65 11.63
CA MET A 412 21.15 -12.43 10.79
C MET A 412 21.34 -13.88 11.27
N THR A 413 21.03 -14.16 12.52
CA THR A 413 21.19 -15.51 13.10
C THR A 413 19.87 -16.24 13.28
N LEU A 414 18.74 -15.56 13.13
CA LEU A 414 17.42 -16.15 13.24
C LEU A 414 17.13 -17.08 12.07
N ASN A 415 16.64 -18.26 12.39
CA ASN A 415 16.25 -19.28 11.43
C ASN A 415 15.05 -20.06 11.96
N ASN A 416 14.63 -21.12 11.24
CA ASN A 416 13.47 -21.90 11.63
C ASN A 416 13.66 -22.75 12.91
N ASP A 417 14.91 -23.06 13.27
CA ASP A 417 15.25 -23.88 14.46
C ASP A 417 15.48 -23.01 15.70
N THR A 418 15.51 -21.68 15.56
CA THR A 418 15.70 -20.76 16.67
C THR A 418 14.52 -20.86 17.65
N ASP A 419 14.81 -21.03 18.93
CA ASP A 419 13.79 -20.96 20.00
C ASP A 419 13.19 -19.54 20.06
N PRO A 420 11.90 -19.37 19.80
CA PRO A 420 11.28 -18.04 19.81
C PRO A 420 11.09 -17.48 21.22
N LEU A 421 11.09 -18.32 22.27
CA LEU A 421 10.70 -17.91 23.63
C LEU A 421 11.54 -16.75 24.19
N PRO A 422 12.88 -16.74 24.10
CA PRO A 422 13.68 -15.64 24.62
C PRO A 422 13.44 -14.32 23.91
N ILE A 423 13.19 -14.36 22.58
CA ILE A 423 12.90 -13.20 21.74
C ILE A 423 11.48 -12.70 22.01
N PHE A 424 10.52 -13.61 22.14
CA PHE A 424 9.15 -13.25 22.48
C PHE A 424 9.05 -12.64 23.88
N ASN A 425 9.82 -13.14 24.86
CA ASN A 425 9.90 -12.54 26.19
C ASN A 425 10.51 -11.13 26.15
N ARG A 426 11.51 -10.90 25.29
CA ARG A 426 12.05 -9.55 25.04
C ARG A 426 10.99 -8.61 24.47
N TYR A 427 10.21 -9.08 23.51
CA TYR A 427 9.11 -8.35 22.94
C TYR A 427 8.00 -8.05 23.99
N LYS A 428 7.59 -9.05 24.78
CA LYS A 428 6.63 -8.83 25.89
C LYS A 428 7.11 -7.77 26.86
N GLN A 429 8.42 -7.74 27.14
CA GLN A 429 9.02 -6.76 28.04
C GLN A 429 8.92 -5.34 27.47
N SER A 430 9.08 -5.16 26.16
CA SER A 430 8.91 -3.84 25.51
C SER A 430 7.44 -3.38 25.52
N VAL A 431 6.48 -4.28 25.28
CA VAL A 431 5.05 -3.98 25.43
C VAL A 431 4.70 -3.62 26.88
N TYR A 432 5.23 -4.36 27.84
CA TYR A 432 5.03 -4.08 29.28
C TYR A 432 5.60 -2.73 29.69
N TYR A 433 6.73 -2.33 29.10
CA TYR A 433 7.31 -1.02 29.32
C TYR A 433 6.41 0.10 28.78
N ASP A 434 5.94 0.01 27.55
CA ASP A 434 5.02 1.01 27.00
C ASP A 434 3.70 1.07 27.77
N ASP A 435 3.18 -0.06 28.20
CA ASP A 435 1.99 -0.12 29.05
C ASP A 435 2.20 0.65 30.37
N SER A 436 3.43 0.66 30.91
CA SER A 436 3.78 1.47 32.10
C SER A 436 3.80 2.98 31.81
N LEU A 437 4.19 3.39 30.60
CA LEU A 437 4.11 4.78 30.15
C LEU A 437 2.67 5.22 29.94
N LEU A 438 1.85 4.34 29.36
CA LEU A 438 0.44 4.57 29.11
C LEU A 438 -0.37 4.78 30.39
N GLN A 439 0.05 4.22 31.53
CA GLN A 439 -0.56 4.52 32.82
C GLN A 439 -0.60 6.02 33.09
N ASN A 440 0.48 6.76 32.78
CA ASN A 440 0.51 8.21 32.98
C ASN A 440 -0.51 8.94 32.07
N VAL A 441 -0.72 8.44 30.85
CA VAL A 441 -1.72 8.97 29.92
C VAL A 441 -3.13 8.73 30.47
N TYR A 442 -3.40 7.52 30.95
CA TYR A 442 -4.70 7.15 31.54
C TYR A 442 -5.01 7.95 32.80
N ASP A 443 -4.01 8.11 33.67
CA ASP A 443 -4.15 8.91 34.90
C ASP A 443 -4.48 10.37 34.60
N GLU A 444 -3.86 10.97 33.57
CA GLU A 444 -4.16 12.34 33.15
C GLU A 444 -5.59 12.46 32.59
N LEU A 445 -6.05 11.48 31.79
CA LEU A 445 -7.42 11.47 31.25
C LEU A 445 -8.48 11.35 32.37
N VAL A 446 -8.20 10.52 33.37
CA VAL A 446 -9.08 10.39 34.55
C VAL A 446 -9.06 11.68 35.38
N LYS A 447 -7.87 12.19 35.68
CA LYS A 447 -7.65 13.38 36.52
C LYS A 447 -8.27 14.64 35.91
N SER A 448 -8.21 14.79 34.59
CA SER A 448 -8.80 15.94 33.87
C SER A 448 -10.31 15.86 33.73
N ASN A 449 -10.94 14.77 34.23
CA ASN A 449 -12.38 14.49 34.12
C ASN A 449 -12.90 14.60 32.67
N SER A 450 -12.05 14.23 31.72
CA SER A 450 -12.36 14.40 30.28
C SER A 450 -12.86 13.13 29.60
N LEU A 451 -12.85 11.97 30.28
CA LEU A 451 -13.18 10.67 29.66
C LEU A 451 -14.62 10.57 29.12
N GLU A 452 -15.59 11.19 29.80
CA GLU A 452 -16.97 11.19 29.30
C GLU A 452 -17.15 11.90 27.95
N ASP A 453 -16.30 12.91 27.69
CA ASP A 453 -16.27 13.68 26.46
C ASP A 453 -15.12 13.26 25.53
N THR A 454 -14.52 12.10 25.75
CA THR A 454 -13.35 11.62 24.98
C THR A 454 -13.58 10.22 24.44
N ILE A 455 -13.25 10.03 23.16
CA ILE A 455 -13.14 8.71 22.53
C ILE A 455 -11.66 8.35 22.47
N VAL A 456 -11.30 7.26 23.11
CA VAL A 456 -9.93 6.72 23.09
C VAL A 456 -9.93 5.48 22.23
N VAL A 457 -9.13 5.50 21.16
CA VAL A 457 -8.86 4.35 20.29
C VAL A 457 -7.47 3.84 20.59
N ILE A 458 -7.36 2.57 20.99
CA ILE A 458 -6.08 1.93 21.30
C ILE A 458 -5.92 0.74 20.37
N THR A 459 -4.80 0.69 19.61
CA THR A 459 -4.55 -0.38 18.63
C THR A 459 -3.06 -0.53 18.32
N GLY A 460 -2.69 -1.55 17.54
CA GLY A 460 -1.41 -1.63 16.82
C GLY A 460 -1.60 -1.22 15.36
N ASP A 461 -0.56 -0.74 14.71
CA ASP A 461 -0.60 -0.45 13.28
C ASP A 461 -0.53 -1.75 12.44
N HIS A 462 0.22 -2.73 12.88
CA HIS A 462 0.26 -4.14 12.45
C HIS A 462 0.81 -5.00 13.60
N SER A 463 0.92 -6.30 13.38
CA SER A 463 1.46 -7.25 14.35
C SER A 463 2.89 -7.67 13.98
N GLN A 464 3.49 -8.60 14.76
CA GLN A 464 4.91 -8.98 14.67
C GLN A 464 5.06 -10.51 14.84
N GLU A 465 5.57 -11.19 13.81
CA GLU A 465 5.77 -12.64 13.84
C GLU A 465 7.12 -13.03 14.44
N MET A 466 7.13 -14.13 15.18
CA MET A 466 8.31 -14.71 15.82
C MET A 466 8.38 -16.19 15.51
N ASN A 467 8.41 -16.52 14.21
CA ASN A 467 8.38 -17.88 13.70
C ASN A 467 7.15 -18.69 14.17
N ASP A 468 6.02 -18.01 14.36
CA ASP A 468 4.78 -18.62 14.88
C ASP A 468 4.33 -19.82 14.03
N ASN A 469 4.47 -19.71 12.72
CA ASN A 469 4.07 -20.73 11.76
C ASN A 469 5.18 -21.76 11.42
N LYS A 470 6.36 -21.65 12.07
CA LYS A 470 7.51 -22.53 11.81
C LYS A 470 7.98 -22.53 10.35
N LEU A 471 7.99 -21.33 9.72
CA LEU A 471 8.42 -21.11 8.36
C LEU A 471 9.61 -20.13 8.25
N GLY A 472 10.26 -19.83 9.37
CA GLY A 472 11.41 -18.94 9.42
C GLY A 472 11.08 -17.44 9.26
N PHE A 473 9.82 -17.04 9.43
CA PHE A 473 9.43 -15.64 9.43
C PHE A 473 9.64 -14.97 10.79
N TRP A 474 10.38 -13.87 10.77
CA TRP A 474 10.68 -13.04 11.95
C TRP A 474 10.40 -11.58 11.61
N GLY A 475 9.58 -10.92 12.43
CA GLY A 475 9.19 -9.55 12.18
C GLY A 475 7.88 -9.41 11.41
N HIS A 476 7.83 -8.49 10.48
CA HIS A 476 6.65 -8.15 9.66
C HIS A 476 7.05 -8.01 8.17
N ASN A 477 6.12 -7.65 7.30
CA ASN A 477 6.30 -7.59 5.83
C ASN A 477 6.51 -8.94 5.11
N GLY A 478 6.46 -10.06 5.82
CA GLY A 478 6.76 -11.38 5.26
C GLY A 478 5.54 -12.14 4.75
N ASN A 479 4.41 -12.08 5.45
CA ASN A 479 3.17 -12.78 5.11
C ASN A 479 1.95 -12.08 5.70
N TYR A 480 0.74 -12.62 5.48
CA TYR A 480 -0.52 -12.02 5.96
C TYR A 480 -1.27 -12.90 6.97
N THR A 481 -0.54 -13.73 7.71
CA THR A 481 -1.12 -14.51 8.82
C THR A 481 -1.55 -13.62 9.98
N ASP A 482 -2.27 -14.18 10.94
CA ASP A 482 -2.68 -13.47 12.15
C ASP A 482 -1.47 -12.91 12.91
N ALA A 483 -0.34 -13.62 12.89
CA ALA A 483 0.90 -13.19 13.56
C ALA A 483 1.44 -11.84 13.06
N GLN A 484 1.12 -11.42 11.82
CA GLN A 484 1.57 -10.14 11.26
C GLN A 484 0.45 -9.12 11.04
N THR A 485 -0.83 -9.53 11.11
CA THR A 485 -1.94 -8.66 10.70
C THR A 485 -3.01 -8.46 11.77
N LYS A 486 -3.16 -9.38 12.74
CA LYS A 486 -4.15 -9.28 13.80
C LYS A 486 -3.62 -8.41 14.94
N VAL A 487 -4.34 -7.36 15.28
CA VAL A 487 -3.94 -6.37 16.29
C VAL A 487 -5.02 -6.22 17.36
N PRO A 488 -4.66 -5.81 18.59
CA PRO A 488 -5.64 -5.33 19.54
C PRO A 488 -6.38 -4.12 18.97
N PHE A 489 -7.68 -4.07 19.17
CA PHE A 489 -8.47 -2.90 18.83
C PHE A 489 -9.51 -2.64 19.91
N ILE A 490 -9.40 -1.48 20.53
CA ILE A 490 -10.13 -1.11 21.72
C ILE A 490 -10.66 0.29 21.55
N ILE A 491 -11.94 0.50 21.88
CA ILE A 491 -12.57 1.82 21.93
C ILE A 491 -13.10 2.06 23.34
N ILE A 492 -12.75 3.20 23.91
CA ILE A 492 -13.22 3.65 25.22
C ILE A 492 -13.87 5.04 25.06
N GLY A 493 -14.94 5.30 25.78
CA GLY A 493 -15.61 6.60 25.84
C GLY A 493 -17.11 6.52 25.55
N GLY A 494 -17.87 7.41 26.15
CA GLY A 494 -19.32 7.59 25.92
C GLY A 494 -20.22 6.37 26.16
N LYS A 495 -21.44 6.60 26.62
CA LYS A 495 -22.46 5.52 26.80
C LYS A 495 -22.92 4.92 25.47
N GLU A 496 -22.77 5.64 24.38
CA GLU A 496 -23.13 5.23 23.02
C GLU A 496 -22.35 3.99 22.57
N LEU A 497 -21.16 3.73 23.12
CA LEU A 497 -20.34 2.56 22.78
C LEU A 497 -21.00 1.22 23.13
N GLU A 498 -22.01 1.20 24.01
CA GLU A 498 -22.79 -0.02 24.24
C GLU A 498 -23.39 -0.59 22.93
N LYS A 499 -23.72 0.28 21.97
CA LYS A 499 -24.27 -0.12 20.67
C LYS A 499 -23.24 -0.87 19.80
N ILE A 500 -21.95 -0.58 19.97
CA ILE A 500 -20.87 -1.25 19.21
C ILE A 500 -20.58 -2.65 19.74
N LYS A 501 -20.89 -2.95 21.00
CA LYS A 501 -20.56 -4.24 21.63
C LYS A 501 -21.09 -5.43 20.83
N GLY A 502 -22.25 -5.31 20.19
CA GLY A 502 -22.79 -6.36 19.32
C GLY A 502 -21.92 -6.68 18.12
N ASN A 503 -21.09 -5.74 17.67
CA ASN A 503 -20.19 -5.88 16.51
C ASN A 503 -18.76 -6.25 16.89
N SER A 504 -18.39 -6.27 18.19
CA SER A 504 -17.03 -6.54 18.65
C SER A 504 -16.50 -7.93 18.29
N ARG A 505 -17.40 -8.89 18.00
CA ARG A 505 -17.03 -10.26 17.57
C ARG A 505 -17.00 -10.45 16.06
N LYS A 506 -17.38 -9.41 15.30
CA LYS A 506 -17.40 -9.46 13.84
C LYS A 506 -16.01 -9.15 13.26
N LEU A 507 -15.82 -9.54 12.01
CA LEU A 507 -14.61 -9.25 11.27
C LEU A 507 -14.54 -7.74 10.95
N THR A 508 -13.54 -7.05 11.49
CA THR A 508 -13.34 -5.60 11.35
C THR A 508 -11.90 -5.29 10.93
N SER A 509 -11.68 -4.11 10.40
CA SER A 509 -10.34 -3.66 10.00
C SER A 509 -10.13 -2.17 10.30
N HIS A 510 -8.90 -1.71 10.17
CA HIS A 510 -8.55 -0.28 10.31
C HIS A 510 -9.37 0.62 9.37
N GLU A 511 -9.85 0.11 8.23
CA GLU A 511 -10.72 0.88 7.33
C GLU A 511 -12.01 1.35 7.99
N ASP A 512 -12.48 0.65 9.04
CA ASP A 512 -13.76 0.91 9.70
C ASP A 512 -13.68 2.04 10.73
N VAL A 513 -12.47 2.45 11.12
CA VAL A 513 -12.25 3.42 12.20
C VAL A 513 -12.65 4.83 11.77
N VAL A 514 -12.08 5.32 10.67
CA VAL A 514 -12.36 6.67 10.15
C VAL A 514 -13.83 6.89 9.80
N PRO A 515 -14.52 6.02 9.02
CA PRO A 515 -15.91 6.25 8.68
C PRO A 515 -16.81 6.27 9.93
N THR A 516 -16.51 5.44 10.93
CA THR A 516 -17.23 5.45 12.21
C THR A 516 -17.04 6.78 12.94
N LEU A 517 -15.81 7.26 13.07
CA LEU A 517 -15.54 8.51 13.78
C LEU A 517 -16.08 9.73 13.04
N MET A 518 -15.91 9.78 11.72
CA MET A 518 -16.40 10.89 10.91
C MET A 518 -17.91 11.01 10.96
N LYS A 519 -18.64 9.89 10.89
CA LYS A 519 -20.09 9.89 10.93
C LYS A 519 -20.64 10.25 12.31
N HIS A 520 -20.14 9.64 13.38
CA HIS A 520 -20.74 9.73 14.71
C HIS A 520 -20.17 10.84 15.60
N TYR A 521 -18.92 11.24 15.39
CA TYR A 521 -18.23 12.21 16.25
C TYR A 521 -17.81 13.50 15.53
N LEU A 522 -17.67 13.45 14.19
CA LEU A 522 -17.43 14.64 13.36
C LEU A 522 -18.65 15.02 12.51
N TYR A 523 -19.77 14.30 12.68
CA TYR A 523 -21.08 14.62 12.11
C TYR A 523 -21.10 14.79 10.58
N VAL A 524 -20.27 14.04 9.87
CA VAL A 524 -20.27 13.96 8.41
C VAL A 524 -21.53 13.26 7.94
N LYS A 525 -22.31 13.91 7.08
CA LYS A 525 -23.61 13.43 6.59
C LYS A 525 -23.53 12.66 5.27
N ASN A 526 -22.41 12.72 4.58
CA ASN A 526 -22.19 11.97 3.35
C ASN A 526 -22.35 10.46 3.56
N ASP A 527 -22.72 9.77 2.50
CA ASP A 527 -22.55 8.31 2.47
C ASP A 527 -21.07 7.95 2.71
N ILE A 528 -20.82 6.89 3.45
CA ILE A 528 -19.47 6.42 3.75
C ILE A 528 -18.68 6.15 2.48
N SER A 529 -19.35 5.62 1.45
CA SER A 529 -18.76 5.33 0.15
C SER A 529 -18.16 6.55 -0.57
N ASP A 530 -18.53 7.77 -0.18
CA ASP A 530 -17.91 8.99 -0.72
C ASP A 530 -16.45 9.15 -0.28
N TYR A 531 -16.07 8.62 0.87
CA TYR A 531 -14.76 8.90 1.49
C TYR A 531 -14.09 7.70 2.16
N SER A 532 -14.73 6.53 2.18
CA SER A 532 -14.15 5.32 2.77
C SER A 532 -14.69 4.07 2.07
N THR A 533 -13.95 2.99 2.20
CA THR A 533 -14.35 1.62 1.83
C THR A 533 -14.67 0.78 3.06
N GLY A 534 -14.48 1.34 4.26
CA GLY A 534 -14.77 0.68 5.52
C GLY A 534 -16.27 0.73 5.91
N TYR A 535 -16.58 0.11 7.02
CA TYR A 535 -17.92 0.03 7.57
C TYR A 535 -18.08 0.92 8.82
N ASP A 536 -19.31 1.33 9.07
CA ASP A 536 -19.70 1.98 10.33
C ASP A 536 -19.85 0.92 11.44
N LEU A 537 -19.01 0.99 12.46
CA LEU A 537 -19.04 0.04 13.58
C LEU A 537 -20.32 0.13 14.42
N PHE A 538 -21.12 1.20 14.30
CA PHE A 538 -22.43 1.32 14.97
C PHE A 538 -23.59 0.71 14.18
N SER A 539 -23.42 0.47 12.89
CA SER A 539 -24.46 -0.14 12.07
C SER A 539 -24.49 -1.66 12.25
N SER A 540 -25.62 -2.29 11.87
CA SER A 540 -25.68 -3.72 11.70
C SER A 540 -24.78 -4.11 10.53
N ILE A 541 -23.51 -4.36 10.82
CA ILE A 541 -22.52 -4.71 9.80
C ILE A 541 -22.99 -5.95 9.07
N VAL A 542 -23.06 -5.87 7.74
CA VAL A 542 -23.16 -7.05 6.88
C VAL A 542 -21.97 -7.94 7.18
N ASP A 543 -22.17 -9.25 7.28
CA ASP A 543 -21.07 -10.18 7.56
C ASP A 543 -20.03 -10.09 6.45
N ARG A 544 -18.86 -9.52 6.81
CA ARG A 544 -17.71 -9.41 5.92
C ARG A 544 -17.04 -10.78 5.83
N ASN A 545 -16.82 -11.27 4.62
CA ASN A 545 -16.22 -12.59 4.40
C ASN A 545 -14.74 -12.56 4.07
N TRP A 546 -14.22 -11.38 3.73
CA TRP A 546 -12.82 -11.19 3.36
C TRP A 546 -12.30 -9.81 3.79
N LEU A 547 -10.99 -9.70 3.87
CA LEU A 547 -10.25 -8.45 4.10
C LEU A 547 -9.20 -8.27 3.01
N LEU A 548 -9.01 -7.04 2.56
CA LEU A 548 -7.91 -6.65 1.70
C LEU A 548 -6.77 -6.09 2.55
N MET A 549 -5.60 -6.68 2.43
CA MET A 549 -4.40 -6.29 3.15
C MET A 549 -3.27 -6.02 2.16
N SER A 550 -2.33 -5.16 2.53
CA SER A 550 -1.19 -4.85 1.65
C SER A 550 0.07 -4.50 2.43
N ASN A 551 1.19 -4.49 1.71
CA ASN A 551 2.44 -3.95 2.19
C ASN A 551 3.10 -3.04 1.14
N TYR A 552 4.44 -2.96 1.12
CA TYR A 552 5.17 -2.12 0.16
C TYR A 552 5.09 -2.61 -1.29
N SER A 553 4.75 -3.88 -1.53
CA SER A 553 4.90 -4.49 -2.85
C SER A 553 3.94 -5.62 -3.17
N SER A 554 3.12 -6.05 -2.23
CA SER A 554 2.16 -7.13 -2.39
C SER A 554 0.83 -6.76 -1.74
N TYR A 555 -0.22 -7.50 -2.11
CA TYR A 555 -1.49 -7.47 -1.41
C TYR A 555 -2.02 -8.88 -1.22
N ALA A 556 -2.94 -9.03 -0.29
CA ALA A 556 -3.62 -10.30 -0.05
C ALA A 556 -5.11 -10.10 0.23
N VAL A 557 -5.91 -11.06 -0.22
CA VAL A 557 -7.29 -11.23 0.17
C VAL A 557 -7.31 -12.34 1.22
N LYS A 558 -7.64 -11.97 2.46
CA LYS A 558 -7.70 -12.90 3.59
C LYS A 558 -9.14 -13.20 3.92
N THR A 559 -9.47 -14.48 4.03
CA THR A 559 -10.77 -14.99 4.47
C THR A 559 -10.67 -15.64 5.86
N SER A 560 -11.73 -16.27 6.32
CA SER A 560 -11.71 -17.08 7.55
C SER A 560 -10.96 -18.40 7.40
N SER A 561 -10.65 -18.84 6.19
CA SER A 561 -10.04 -20.15 5.89
C SER A 561 -8.71 -20.08 5.16
N ASP A 562 -8.47 -19.01 4.41
CA ASP A 562 -7.35 -18.93 3.48
C ASP A 562 -6.85 -17.50 3.23
N ILE A 563 -5.71 -17.42 2.53
CA ILE A 563 -5.05 -16.17 2.15
C ILE A 563 -4.67 -16.28 0.67
N TYR A 564 -5.23 -15.43 -0.16
CA TYR A 564 -4.83 -15.29 -1.55
C TYR A 564 -3.86 -14.11 -1.69
N LEU A 565 -2.58 -14.42 -1.82
CA LEU A 565 -1.48 -13.46 -1.92
C LEU A 565 -1.17 -13.15 -3.38
N VAL A 566 -1.01 -11.89 -3.72
CA VAL A 566 -0.44 -11.44 -5.00
C VAL A 566 0.84 -10.67 -4.72
N ASN A 567 1.95 -11.22 -5.17
CA ASN A 567 3.27 -10.65 -4.91
C ASN A 567 3.60 -9.48 -5.88
N ARG A 568 4.76 -8.88 -5.69
CA ARG A 568 5.24 -7.74 -6.49
C ARG A 568 5.33 -7.99 -8.00
N LEU A 569 5.52 -9.23 -8.41
CA LEU A 569 5.62 -9.62 -9.82
C LEU A 569 4.25 -9.95 -10.43
N GLY A 570 3.17 -9.84 -9.65
CA GLY A 570 1.84 -10.23 -10.06
C GLY A 570 1.60 -11.75 -10.01
N ILE A 571 2.53 -12.51 -9.43
CA ILE A 571 2.39 -13.94 -9.21
C ILE A 571 1.49 -14.14 -8.00
N SER A 572 0.51 -15.02 -8.12
CA SER A 572 -0.43 -15.34 -7.05
C SER A 572 -0.08 -16.65 -6.37
N HIS A 573 -0.32 -16.67 -5.06
CA HIS A 573 -0.16 -17.85 -4.22
C HIS A 573 -1.42 -18.02 -3.38
N HIS A 574 -1.95 -19.24 -3.30
CA HIS A 574 -3.08 -19.59 -2.46
C HIS A 574 -2.56 -20.33 -1.23
N MET A 575 -2.77 -19.74 -0.05
CA MET A 575 -2.17 -20.16 1.20
C MET A 575 -3.25 -20.46 2.24
N ASP A 576 -2.98 -21.39 3.14
CA ASP A 576 -3.75 -21.54 4.37
C ASP A 576 -3.46 -20.38 5.36
N LEU A 577 -4.17 -20.35 6.49
CA LEU A 577 -3.97 -19.33 7.52
C LEU A 577 -2.60 -19.39 8.23
N HIS A 578 -1.83 -20.45 7.98
CA HIS A 578 -0.46 -20.67 8.47
C HIS A 578 0.61 -20.42 7.41
N ASN A 579 0.24 -19.77 6.30
CA ASN A 579 1.12 -19.42 5.19
C ASN A 579 1.75 -20.63 4.47
N ARG A 580 1.03 -21.76 4.38
CA ARG A 580 1.40 -22.92 3.57
C ARG A 580 0.57 -22.95 2.30
N GLU A 581 1.21 -23.22 1.16
CA GLU A 581 0.50 -23.34 -0.11
C GLU A 581 -0.53 -24.47 -0.08
N ILE A 582 -1.70 -24.20 -0.63
CA ILE A 582 -2.80 -25.16 -0.79
C ILE A 582 -3.17 -25.25 -2.27
N ASN A 583 -3.56 -26.48 -2.69
CA ASN A 583 -3.91 -26.76 -4.08
C ASN A 583 -5.40 -26.56 -4.38
N GLU A 584 -6.16 -26.03 -3.44
CA GLU A 584 -7.57 -25.74 -3.62
C GLU A 584 -7.77 -24.52 -4.51
N THR A 585 -8.90 -24.50 -5.24
CA THR A 585 -9.26 -23.33 -6.04
C THR A 585 -9.74 -22.22 -5.12
N PRO A 586 -9.15 -21.02 -5.17
CA PRO A 586 -9.59 -19.89 -4.33
C PRO A 586 -10.99 -19.43 -4.75
N ASN A 587 -11.67 -18.73 -3.85
CA ASN A 587 -12.91 -18.06 -4.19
C ASN A 587 -12.60 -16.80 -5.04
N TYR A 588 -12.66 -16.94 -6.35
CA TYR A 588 -12.37 -15.83 -7.27
C TYR A 588 -13.36 -14.67 -7.16
N GLN A 589 -14.57 -14.90 -6.65
CA GLN A 589 -15.53 -13.81 -6.40
C GLN A 589 -14.97 -12.80 -5.37
N TYR A 590 -14.38 -13.28 -4.27
CA TYR A 590 -13.77 -12.39 -3.26
C TYR A 590 -12.56 -11.65 -3.82
N ILE A 591 -11.77 -12.30 -4.68
CA ILE A 591 -10.63 -11.66 -5.35
C ILE A 591 -11.13 -10.54 -6.28
N TYR A 592 -12.17 -10.80 -7.06
CA TYR A 592 -12.79 -9.80 -7.93
C TYR A 592 -13.37 -8.61 -7.15
N GLU A 593 -14.06 -8.87 -6.04
CA GLU A 593 -14.57 -7.83 -5.15
C GLU A 593 -13.43 -6.99 -4.55
N ALA A 594 -12.34 -7.64 -4.11
CA ALA A 594 -11.16 -6.95 -3.60
C ALA A 594 -10.48 -6.08 -4.68
N MET A 595 -10.43 -6.55 -5.94
CA MET A 595 -9.92 -5.76 -7.06
C MET A 595 -10.81 -4.55 -7.35
N ASN A 596 -12.14 -4.67 -7.23
CA ASN A 596 -13.06 -3.53 -7.31
C ASN A 596 -12.83 -2.54 -6.16
N HIS A 597 -12.55 -3.04 -4.97
CA HIS A 597 -12.23 -2.24 -3.79
C HIS A 597 -10.94 -1.41 -3.99
N MET A 598 -9.89 -2.02 -4.57
CA MET A 598 -8.63 -1.34 -4.90
C MET A 598 -8.76 -0.22 -5.93
N ARG A 599 -9.78 -0.24 -6.78
CA ARG A 599 -9.99 0.75 -7.85
C ARG A 599 -11.12 1.73 -7.58
N TYR A 600 -11.84 1.58 -6.46
CA TYR A 600 -13.08 2.31 -6.18
C TYR A 600 -12.94 3.82 -6.32
N PHE A 601 -11.87 4.41 -5.77
CA PHE A 601 -11.58 5.84 -5.87
C PHE A 601 -10.78 6.24 -7.11
N PHE A 602 -10.47 5.32 -8.02
CA PHE A 602 -9.91 5.64 -9.33
C PHE A 602 -11.00 5.78 -10.42
N GLN A 603 -12.26 5.61 -10.08
CA GLN A 603 -13.39 5.71 -11.00
C GLN A 603 -14.27 6.91 -10.63
N PRO A 604 -14.70 7.73 -11.63
CA PRO A 604 -15.73 8.73 -11.41
C PRO A 604 -17.06 8.05 -11.06
N GLU A 605 -17.96 8.79 -10.45
CA GLU A 605 -19.31 8.30 -10.17
C GLU A 605 -20.05 7.93 -11.48
N LYS A 606 -20.75 6.79 -11.50
CA LYS A 606 -21.47 6.32 -12.72
C LYS A 606 -22.51 7.33 -13.24
N ASN A 607 -23.01 8.23 -12.41
CA ASN A 607 -24.05 9.21 -12.79
C ASN A 607 -23.53 10.43 -13.57
N SER A 608 -22.23 10.67 -13.66
CA SER A 608 -21.67 11.79 -14.42
C SER A 608 -21.53 11.49 -15.94
N LEU A 609 -21.66 10.24 -16.34
CA LEU A 609 -21.53 9.82 -17.76
C LEU A 609 -22.86 9.79 -18.51
N SER A 610 -24.02 9.69 -17.81
CA SER A 610 -25.33 9.71 -18.47
C SER A 610 -25.78 11.12 -18.90
N ASN A 611 -25.27 12.19 -18.23
CA ASN A 611 -25.64 13.57 -18.54
C ASN A 611 -24.73 14.26 -19.59
N LYS A 612 -23.84 13.53 -20.26
CA LYS A 612 -23.00 14.04 -21.36
C LYS A 612 -23.33 13.42 -22.72
N LEU A 613 -24.38 12.62 -22.80
CA LEU A 613 -24.85 11.98 -24.04
C LEU A 613 -26.29 12.39 -24.42
N ASP A 614 -26.86 13.44 -23.78
CA ASP A 614 -28.09 14.13 -24.23
C ASP A 614 -27.75 15.49 -24.85
#